data_928069d3bccb684981a0848257b95888
#
_entry.id   928069d3bccb684981a0848257b95888
#
_cell.length_a   1.000
_cell.length_b   1.000
_cell.length_c   1.000
_cell.angle_alpha   90.00
_cell.angle_beta   90.00
_cell.angle_gamma   90.00
#
_symmetry.space_group_name_H-M   'P 1'
#
loop_
_entity.id
_entity.type
_entity.pdbx_description
1 polymer ?
#
loop_
_entity_poly.entity_id
_entity_poly.type
_entity_poly.pdbx_seq_one_letter_code
_entity_poly.pdbx_strand_id
1 'polypeptide(L)'
;MLYASASSSAVHQFLCAYTGAALSEFFVLVGELPSFLMLDDLSRHAMAYREIYLLLRRPPGREAYPGEIFFVHSRLLERSAKLSYYLGGGSLTSFPVIETLAGDVSAYITTNVISITDGQIFLSIDLFLAGIKPAIDVGLSVTRVGSIAQWDRMKLVAGFYKLELAQFIELQSFSQFVADLGKETKNRLTKGRRLVEILKQFCGSPINLTTQIGILSLANQNLAKGLAIKDVELFLNLYLSVPVWALLFVPARLVATSLVLLIS
;
A
#
# COMPACT_ATOMS: atom_id res chain seq x y z
N MET A 1 6.26 17.97 -11.07
CA MET A 1 4.83 17.77 -10.81
C MET A 1 4.07 18.35 -11.98
N LEU A 2 3.21 17.55 -12.66
CA LEU A 2 2.25 18.05 -13.65
C LEU A 2 0.92 18.27 -12.94
N TYR A 3 0.26 19.37 -13.27
CA TYR A 3 -0.98 19.76 -12.61
C TYR A 3 -1.97 20.30 -13.65
N ALA A 4 -3.19 19.77 -13.59
CA ALA A 4 -4.35 20.33 -14.28
C ALA A 4 -5.39 20.74 -13.23
N SER A 5 -5.72 22.03 -13.17
CA SER A 5 -6.71 22.54 -12.24
C SER A 5 -8.09 21.94 -12.49
N ALA A 6 -8.91 21.82 -11.45
CA ALA A 6 -10.32 21.45 -11.60
C ALA A 6 -11.12 22.43 -12.47
N SER A 7 -10.64 23.69 -12.61
CA SER A 7 -11.19 24.71 -13.51
C SER A 7 -10.66 24.64 -14.95
N SER A 8 -9.68 23.76 -15.22
CA SER A 8 -9.15 23.56 -16.57
C SER A 8 -10.16 22.82 -17.45
N SER A 9 -10.05 22.97 -18.77
CA SER A 9 -10.91 22.23 -19.70
C SER A 9 -10.71 20.71 -19.55
N ALA A 10 -11.75 19.94 -19.82
CA ALA A 10 -11.72 18.48 -19.79
C ALA A 10 -10.57 17.88 -20.64
N VAL A 11 -10.23 18.54 -21.75
CA VAL A 11 -9.12 18.12 -22.61
C VAL A 11 -7.78 18.23 -21.90
N HIS A 12 -7.53 19.32 -21.17
CA HIS A 12 -6.29 19.47 -20.41
C HIS A 12 -6.20 18.45 -19.26
N GLN A 13 -7.29 18.21 -18.54
CA GLN A 13 -7.33 17.20 -17.48
C GLN A 13 -7.07 15.79 -18.04
N PHE A 14 -7.64 15.48 -19.21
CA PHE A 14 -7.42 14.20 -19.88
C PHE A 14 -5.96 14.04 -20.34
N LEU A 15 -5.38 15.04 -20.99
CA LEU A 15 -4.02 14.98 -21.53
C LEU A 15 -2.95 14.98 -20.44
N CYS A 16 -3.22 15.55 -19.27
CA CYS A 16 -2.27 15.63 -18.17
C CYS A 16 -1.72 14.26 -17.77
N ALA A 17 -2.56 13.24 -17.66
CA ALA A 17 -2.15 11.88 -17.32
C ALA A 17 -1.21 11.27 -18.37
N TYR A 18 -1.53 11.42 -19.65
CA TYR A 18 -0.68 10.95 -20.76
C TYR A 18 0.64 11.71 -20.85
N THR A 19 0.62 13.00 -20.59
CA THR A 19 1.85 13.82 -20.56
C THR A 19 2.76 13.36 -19.41
N GLY A 20 2.17 13.06 -18.22
CA GLY A 20 2.90 12.50 -17.09
C GLY A 20 3.55 11.16 -17.40
N ALA A 21 2.82 10.27 -18.08
CA ALA A 21 3.35 8.99 -18.52
C ALA A 21 4.50 9.17 -19.53
N ALA A 22 4.35 10.04 -20.52
CA ALA A 22 5.39 10.31 -21.53
C ALA A 22 6.68 10.89 -20.91
N LEU A 23 6.56 11.79 -19.93
CA LEU A 23 7.72 12.30 -19.19
C LEU A 23 8.40 11.23 -18.37
N SER A 24 7.64 10.34 -17.73
CA SER A 24 8.19 9.24 -16.96
C SER A 24 8.91 8.24 -17.85
N GLU A 25 8.37 7.95 -19.04
CA GLU A 25 9.01 7.09 -20.04
C GLU A 25 10.33 7.66 -20.56
N PHE A 26 10.44 8.98 -20.68
CA PHE A 26 11.70 9.62 -21.07
C PHE A 26 12.84 9.22 -20.11
N PHE A 27 12.61 9.27 -18.80
CA PHE A 27 13.62 8.87 -17.82
C PHE A 27 13.94 7.37 -17.87
N VAL A 28 12.97 6.54 -18.23
CA VAL A 28 13.15 5.09 -18.36
C VAL A 28 13.93 4.72 -19.62
N LEU A 29 13.59 5.33 -20.76
CA LEU A 29 14.13 4.98 -22.07
C LEU A 29 15.48 5.64 -22.36
N VAL A 30 15.61 6.92 -21.99
CA VAL A 30 16.82 7.71 -22.29
C VAL A 30 17.76 7.72 -21.08
N GLY A 31 17.21 7.82 -19.87
CA GLY A 31 17.99 7.86 -18.64
C GLY A 31 18.33 6.48 -18.07
N GLU A 32 17.72 5.40 -18.57
CA GLU A 32 17.87 4.02 -18.05
C GLU A 32 17.61 3.91 -16.54
N LEU A 33 16.80 4.85 -15.99
CA LEU A 33 16.55 4.98 -14.57
C LEU A 33 15.20 4.33 -14.16
N PRO A 34 15.10 3.86 -12.92
CA PRO A 34 13.79 3.52 -12.36
C PRO A 34 12.98 4.82 -12.14
N SER A 35 11.77 4.86 -12.67
CA SER A 35 10.83 5.97 -12.54
C SER A 35 9.58 5.56 -11.81
N PHE A 36 9.01 6.50 -11.06
CA PHE A 36 7.77 6.32 -10.32
C PHE A 36 6.74 7.38 -10.77
N LEU A 37 5.56 6.92 -11.17
CA LEU A 37 4.47 7.76 -11.62
C LEU A 37 3.25 7.59 -10.72
N MET A 38 2.79 8.66 -10.11
CA MET A 38 1.54 8.69 -9.35
C MET A 38 0.49 9.45 -10.15
N LEU A 39 -0.65 8.80 -10.39
CA LEU A 39 -1.79 9.37 -11.11
C LEU A 39 -2.93 9.66 -10.11
N ASP A 40 -3.04 10.90 -9.68
CA ASP A 40 -4.03 11.35 -8.71
C ASP A 40 -5.03 12.30 -9.43
N ASP A 41 -6.24 11.86 -9.80
CA ASP A 41 -6.79 10.50 -9.76
C ASP A 41 -7.35 10.06 -11.12
N LEU A 42 -7.49 8.75 -11.36
CA LEU A 42 -8.07 8.22 -12.58
C LEU A 42 -9.59 8.33 -12.65
N SER A 43 -10.28 8.50 -11.50
CA SER A 43 -11.73 8.76 -11.48
C SER A 43 -12.06 10.08 -12.18
N ARG A 44 -11.28 11.14 -11.89
CA ARG A 44 -11.43 12.43 -12.55
C ARG A 44 -11.01 12.38 -14.01
N HIS A 45 -9.96 11.64 -14.33
CA HIS A 45 -9.55 11.38 -15.70
C HIS A 45 -10.69 10.73 -16.53
N ALA A 46 -11.38 9.74 -15.95
CA ALA A 46 -12.53 9.10 -16.57
C ALA A 46 -13.71 10.09 -16.77
N MET A 47 -13.96 10.95 -15.77
CA MET A 47 -15.00 11.97 -15.86
C MET A 47 -14.70 12.99 -16.97
N ALA A 48 -13.46 13.45 -17.09
CA ALA A 48 -13.04 14.34 -18.16
C ALA A 48 -13.23 13.70 -19.54
N TYR A 49 -12.87 12.41 -19.68
CA TYR A 49 -13.09 11.69 -20.93
C TYR A 49 -14.58 11.52 -21.25
N ARG A 50 -15.42 11.22 -20.23
CA ARG A 50 -16.88 11.16 -20.38
C ARG A 50 -17.45 12.49 -20.88
N GLU A 51 -17.01 13.63 -20.34
CA GLU A 51 -17.43 14.96 -20.75
C GLU A 51 -17.09 15.22 -22.23
N ILE A 52 -15.84 14.94 -22.63
CA ILE A 52 -15.40 15.08 -24.03
C ILE A 52 -16.28 14.23 -24.97
N TYR A 53 -16.55 12.99 -24.57
CA TYR A 53 -17.32 12.03 -25.37
C TYR A 53 -18.79 12.48 -25.58
N LEU A 54 -19.40 13.01 -24.53
CA LEU A 54 -20.77 13.53 -24.57
C LEU A 54 -20.85 14.82 -25.41
N LEU A 55 -19.86 15.69 -25.31
CA LEU A 55 -19.76 16.89 -26.16
C LEU A 55 -19.66 16.52 -27.66
N LEU A 56 -19.02 15.41 -27.96
CA LEU A 56 -18.95 14.86 -29.32
C LEU A 56 -20.25 14.15 -29.75
N ARG A 57 -21.31 14.19 -28.92
CA ARG A 57 -22.62 13.56 -29.14
C ARG A 57 -22.56 12.06 -29.45
N ARG A 58 -21.59 11.36 -28.87
CA ARG A 58 -21.50 9.91 -28.99
C ARG A 58 -22.37 9.22 -27.93
N PRO A 59 -23.00 8.07 -28.22
CA PRO A 59 -23.87 7.38 -27.27
C PRO A 59 -23.08 6.86 -26.07
N PRO A 60 -23.51 7.13 -24.83
CA PRO A 60 -22.85 6.61 -23.64
C PRO A 60 -23.15 5.12 -23.43
N GLY A 61 -22.23 4.42 -22.74
CA GLY A 61 -22.39 3.06 -22.26
C GLY A 61 -22.78 2.96 -20.79
N ARG A 62 -22.27 1.93 -20.11
CA ARG A 62 -22.53 1.68 -18.68
C ARG A 62 -22.13 2.89 -17.81
N GLU A 63 -22.98 3.28 -16.86
CA GLU A 63 -22.78 4.44 -15.96
C GLU A 63 -22.51 5.75 -16.71
N ALA A 64 -23.04 5.87 -17.92
CA ALA A 64 -22.80 7.00 -18.83
C ALA A 64 -21.34 7.19 -19.25
N TYR A 65 -20.47 6.22 -19.02
CA TYR A 65 -19.10 6.23 -19.52
C TYR A 65 -19.04 5.71 -20.98
N PRO A 66 -18.06 6.18 -21.76
CA PRO A 66 -17.77 5.60 -23.06
C PRO A 66 -17.41 4.12 -22.95
N GLY A 67 -17.86 3.29 -23.90
CA GLY A 67 -17.47 1.87 -23.94
C GLY A 67 -15.95 1.65 -24.05
N GLU A 68 -15.25 2.64 -24.61
CA GLU A 68 -13.80 2.61 -24.80
C GLU A 68 -12.99 2.98 -23.54
N ILE A 69 -13.62 3.33 -22.40
CA ILE A 69 -12.92 3.81 -21.20
C ILE A 69 -11.92 2.78 -20.66
N PHE A 70 -12.25 1.52 -20.75
CA PHE A 70 -11.34 0.43 -20.38
C PHE A 70 -10.04 0.48 -21.21
N PHE A 71 -10.16 0.65 -22.51
CA PHE A 71 -9.01 0.75 -23.41
C PHE A 71 -8.18 2.01 -23.15
N VAL A 72 -8.82 3.14 -22.83
CA VAL A 72 -8.15 4.39 -22.47
C VAL A 72 -7.25 4.20 -21.25
N HIS A 73 -7.75 3.58 -20.18
CA HIS A 73 -6.98 3.31 -18.98
C HIS A 73 -5.94 2.20 -19.19
N SER A 74 -6.28 1.13 -19.92
CA SER A 74 -5.35 0.07 -20.25
C SER A 74 -4.14 0.62 -21.01
N ARG A 75 -4.37 1.40 -22.08
CA ARG A 75 -3.31 2.04 -22.86
C ARG A 75 -2.43 2.99 -22.02
N LEU A 76 -2.98 3.63 -20.99
CA LEU A 76 -2.23 4.50 -20.09
C LEU A 76 -1.37 3.70 -19.12
N LEU A 77 -1.93 2.65 -18.50
CA LEU A 77 -1.30 1.90 -17.42
C LEU A 77 -0.32 0.83 -17.91
N GLU A 78 -0.62 0.17 -19.03
CA GLU A 78 0.24 -0.88 -19.62
C GLU A 78 1.58 -0.34 -20.18
N ARG A 79 1.75 0.98 -20.19
CA ARG A 79 3.06 1.62 -20.47
C ARG A 79 4.05 1.43 -19.32
N SER A 80 3.56 1.07 -18.13
CA SER A 80 4.40 0.80 -16.97
C SER A 80 5.01 -0.57 -17.07
N ALA A 81 6.33 -0.63 -17.31
CA ALA A 81 7.03 -1.88 -17.53
C ALA A 81 8.46 -1.84 -16.98
N LYS A 82 9.02 -3.02 -16.76
CA LYS A 82 10.45 -3.23 -16.55
C LYS A 82 11.09 -3.62 -17.88
N LEU A 83 12.01 -2.80 -18.35
CA LEU A 83 12.74 -3.07 -19.59
C LEU A 83 13.79 -4.17 -19.37
N SER A 84 14.07 -4.91 -20.44
CA SER A 84 15.16 -5.89 -20.43
C SER A 84 16.53 -5.18 -20.34
N TYR A 85 17.54 -5.93 -19.95
CA TYR A 85 18.91 -5.42 -19.89
C TYR A 85 19.40 -4.85 -21.23
N TYR A 86 19.00 -5.46 -22.34
CA TYR A 86 19.34 -4.99 -23.69
C TYR A 86 18.75 -3.62 -24.07
N LEU A 87 17.73 -3.19 -23.35
CA LEU A 87 17.07 -1.89 -23.52
C LEU A 87 17.37 -0.92 -22.36
N GLY A 88 18.55 -1.10 -21.69
CA GLY A 88 19.00 -0.24 -20.62
C GLY A 88 18.49 -0.62 -19.21
N GLY A 89 17.57 -1.59 -19.08
CA GLY A 89 17.12 -2.08 -17.78
C GLY A 89 16.30 -1.09 -16.95
N GLY A 90 15.86 0.04 -17.50
CA GLY A 90 14.99 0.99 -16.83
C GLY A 90 13.64 0.39 -16.41
N SER A 91 12.93 1.03 -15.51
CA SER A 91 11.61 0.57 -15.06
C SER A 91 10.66 1.74 -14.78
N LEU A 92 9.38 1.55 -15.10
CA LEU A 92 8.33 2.47 -14.72
C LEU A 92 7.33 1.77 -13.82
N THR A 93 7.14 2.30 -12.61
CA THR A 93 6.10 1.85 -11.68
C THR A 93 5.03 2.93 -11.59
N SER A 94 3.79 2.57 -11.90
CA SER A 94 2.65 3.49 -11.79
C SER A 94 1.75 3.15 -10.62
N PHE A 95 1.38 4.18 -9.85
CA PHE A 95 0.34 4.11 -8.82
C PHE A 95 -0.88 4.95 -9.25
N PRO A 96 -1.87 4.32 -9.88
CA PRO A 96 -3.14 4.98 -10.14
C PRO A 96 -3.95 5.08 -8.84
N VAL A 97 -4.43 6.27 -8.52
CA VAL A 97 -5.37 6.51 -7.43
C VAL A 97 -6.79 6.49 -7.98
N ILE A 98 -7.71 5.86 -7.26
CA ILE A 98 -9.13 5.83 -7.58
C ILE A 98 -9.91 6.21 -6.32
N GLU A 99 -10.86 7.12 -6.48
CA GLU A 99 -11.82 7.45 -5.45
C GLU A 99 -12.97 6.43 -5.45
N THR A 100 -13.23 5.80 -4.30
CA THR A 100 -14.36 4.91 -4.10
C THR A 100 -15.40 5.60 -3.22
N LEU A 101 -16.67 5.60 -3.65
CA LEU A 101 -17.77 6.10 -2.84
C LEU A 101 -18.14 5.06 -1.77
N ALA A 102 -18.05 5.44 -0.50
CA ALA A 102 -18.37 4.57 0.64
C ALA A 102 -17.63 3.21 0.65
N GLY A 103 -16.44 3.13 0.04
CA GLY A 103 -15.67 1.88 -0.03
C GLY A 103 -16.17 0.88 -1.08
N ASP A 104 -17.07 1.29 -1.99
CA ASP A 104 -17.58 0.41 -3.05
C ASP A 104 -16.51 0.15 -4.11
N VAL A 105 -15.94 -1.05 -4.07
CA VAL A 105 -14.97 -1.53 -5.06
C VAL A 105 -15.62 -2.09 -6.33
N SER A 106 -16.98 -2.24 -6.34
CA SER A 106 -17.71 -2.81 -7.47
C SER A 106 -18.08 -1.80 -8.55
N ALA A 107 -17.81 -0.51 -8.33
CA ALA A 107 -18.03 0.56 -9.29
C ALA A 107 -17.30 0.29 -10.61
N TYR A 108 -17.88 0.73 -11.73
CA TYR A 108 -17.42 0.40 -13.08
C TYR A 108 -15.94 0.79 -13.34
N ILE A 109 -15.54 1.99 -12.97
CA ILE A 109 -14.15 2.46 -13.17
C ILE A 109 -13.19 1.68 -12.25
N THR A 110 -13.57 1.47 -10.99
CA THR A 110 -12.75 0.74 -10.01
C THR A 110 -12.46 -0.68 -10.47
N THR A 111 -13.49 -1.44 -10.89
CA THR A 111 -13.33 -2.81 -11.38
C THR A 111 -12.47 -2.89 -12.63
N ASN A 112 -12.60 -1.93 -13.55
CA ASN A 112 -11.78 -1.85 -14.75
C ASN A 112 -10.31 -1.65 -14.40
N VAL A 113 -9.98 -0.70 -13.52
CA VAL A 113 -8.59 -0.43 -13.17
C VAL A 113 -7.97 -1.56 -12.33
N ILE A 114 -8.72 -2.17 -11.42
CA ILE A 114 -8.27 -3.36 -10.69
C ILE A 114 -7.91 -4.50 -11.66
N SER A 115 -8.68 -4.65 -12.74
CA SER A 115 -8.41 -5.70 -13.73
C SER A 115 -7.17 -5.45 -14.59
N ILE A 116 -6.82 -4.18 -14.81
CA ILE A 116 -5.63 -3.77 -15.58
C ILE A 116 -4.37 -3.86 -14.71
N THR A 117 -4.45 -3.45 -13.44
CA THR A 117 -3.30 -3.36 -12.55
C THR A 117 -2.89 -4.73 -11.97
N ASP A 118 -1.62 -4.83 -11.52
CA ASP A 118 -1.07 -6.04 -10.90
C ASP A 118 -1.41 -6.20 -9.41
N GLY A 119 -2.23 -5.31 -8.87
CA GLY A 119 -2.65 -5.37 -7.48
C GLY A 119 -3.30 -4.08 -7.05
N GLN A 120 -3.78 -4.08 -5.80
CA GLN A 120 -4.47 -2.96 -5.20
C GLN A 120 -4.08 -2.78 -3.75
N ILE A 121 -4.02 -1.53 -3.31
CA ILE A 121 -3.91 -1.14 -1.91
C ILE A 121 -5.23 -0.47 -1.55
N PHE A 122 -5.97 -1.07 -0.63
CA PHE A 122 -7.26 -0.58 -0.18
C PHE A 122 -7.11 0.23 1.10
N LEU A 123 -7.59 1.48 1.10
CA LEU A 123 -7.61 2.37 2.25
C LEU A 123 -9.02 2.38 2.85
N SER A 124 -9.14 2.01 4.13
CA SER A 124 -10.41 1.94 4.85
C SER A 124 -10.61 3.18 5.72
N ILE A 125 -11.79 3.80 5.60
CA ILE A 125 -12.19 4.92 6.45
C ILE A 125 -12.34 4.45 7.91
N ASP A 126 -12.86 3.25 8.14
CA ASP A 126 -13.06 2.70 9.48
C ASP A 126 -11.73 2.53 10.24
N LEU A 127 -10.70 2.02 9.55
CA LEU A 127 -9.36 1.91 10.12
C LEU A 127 -8.76 3.29 10.42
N PHE A 128 -9.00 4.26 9.54
CA PHE A 128 -8.54 5.64 9.76
C PHE A 128 -9.20 6.27 11.00
N LEU A 129 -10.51 6.11 11.14
CA LEU A 129 -11.25 6.61 12.31
C LEU A 129 -10.86 5.87 13.60
N ALA A 130 -10.48 4.59 13.50
CA ALA A 130 -9.92 3.82 14.62
C ALA A 130 -8.48 4.23 15.00
N GLY A 131 -7.88 5.23 14.32
CA GLY A 131 -6.52 5.71 14.61
C GLY A 131 -5.41 4.81 14.08
N ILE A 132 -5.71 3.86 13.20
CA ILE A 132 -4.72 3.01 12.53
C ILE A 132 -4.22 3.74 11.29
N LYS A 133 -2.96 4.17 11.30
CA LYS A 133 -2.30 4.90 10.21
C LYS A 133 -0.97 4.23 9.84
N PRO A 134 -0.75 3.92 8.54
CA PRO A 134 -1.66 4.05 7.39
C PRO A 134 -2.88 3.15 7.49
N ALA A 135 -4.03 3.62 7.01
CA ALA A 135 -5.32 2.94 7.12
C ALA A 135 -5.50 1.87 6.03
N ILE A 136 -4.51 1.01 5.86
CA ILE A 136 -4.47 -0.02 4.83
C ILE A 136 -5.18 -1.28 5.33
N ASP A 137 -6.21 -1.70 4.61
CA ASP A 137 -6.83 -3.01 4.84
C ASP A 137 -5.99 -4.11 4.19
N VAL A 138 -5.33 -4.92 5.04
CA VAL A 138 -4.44 -6.00 4.58
C VAL A 138 -5.21 -7.15 3.94
N GLY A 139 -6.48 -7.35 4.29
CA GLY A 139 -7.33 -8.39 3.74
C GLY A 139 -7.75 -8.10 2.29
N LEU A 140 -8.17 -6.86 2.04
CA LEU A 140 -8.62 -6.41 0.72
C LEU A 140 -7.47 -5.98 -0.20
N SER A 141 -6.28 -5.73 0.36
CA SER A 141 -5.09 -5.38 -0.40
C SER A 141 -4.40 -6.63 -0.95
N VAL A 142 -4.40 -6.78 -2.25
CA VAL A 142 -3.91 -7.98 -2.94
C VAL A 142 -2.97 -7.59 -4.07
N THR A 143 -1.98 -8.42 -4.36
CA THR A 143 -1.07 -8.27 -5.50
C THR A 143 -0.97 -9.58 -6.29
N ARG A 144 -0.91 -9.49 -7.62
CA ARG A 144 -0.67 -10.63 -8.52
C ARG A 144 0.80 -11.05 -8.53
N VAL A 145 1.72 -10.09 -8.41
CA VAL A 145 3.18 -10.34 -8.39
C VAL A 145 3.59 -11.01 -7.08
N GLY A 146 2.95 -10.60 -5.98
CA GLY A 146 3.13 -11.22 -4.67
C GLY A 146 4.57 -11.13 -4.16
N SER A 147 5.00 -12.22 -3.54
CA SER A 147 6.31 -12.31 -2.89
C SER A 147 7.50 -12.42 -3.86
N ILE A 148 7.27 -12.58 -5.17
CA ILE A 148 8.35 -12.76 -6.15
C ILE A 148 9.22 -11.50 -6.24
N ALA A 149 8.62 -10.32 -6.10
CA ALA A 149 9.33 -9.03 -6.13
C ALA A 149 9.98 -8.65 -4.79
N GLN A 150 9.75 -9.40 -3.72
CA GLN A 150 10.30 -9.11 -2.40
C GLN A 150 11.71 -9.70 -2.24
N TRP A 151 12.53 -9.04 -1.42
CA TRP A 151 13.80 -9.60 -0.96
C TRP A 151 13.55 -10.87 -0.15
N ASP A 152 14.41 -11.86 -0.30
CA ASP A 152 14.21 -13.19 0.33
C ASP A 152 13.96 -13.11 1.84
N ARG A 153 14.70 -12.26 2.55
CA ARG A 153 14.52 -12.06 3.99
C ARG A 153 13.17 -11.43 4.33
N MET A 154 12.73 -10.44 3.54
CA MET A 154 11.42 -9.82 3.72
C MET A 154 10.31 -10.83 3.45
N LYS A 155 10.42 -11.64 2.41
CA LYS A 155 9.47 -12.69 2.06
C LYS A 155 9.21 -13.67 3.19
N LEU A 156 10.29 -14.13 3.85
CA LEU A 156 10.18 -15.06 4.98
C LEU A 156 9.44 -14.41 6.17
N VAL A 157 9.79 -13.18 6.50
CA VAL A 157 9.24 -12.50 7.68
C VAL A 157 7.81 -12.05 7.44
N ALA A 158 7.51 -11.46 6.28
CA ALA A 158 6.20 -10.93 5.95
C ALA A 158 5.13 -12.02 5.80
N GLY A 159 5.52 -13.22 5.32
CA GLY A 159 4.59 -14.35 5.18
C GLY A 159 3.98 -14.78 6.51
N PHE A 160 4.80 -14.94 7.54
CA PHE A 160 4.34 -15.26 8.89
C PHE A 160 3.48 -14.15 9.49
N TYR A 161 3.90 -12.90 9.30
CA TYR A 161 3.19 -11.74 9.83
C TYR A 161 1.78 -11.61 9.25
N LYS A 162 1.65 -11.77 7.94
CA LYS A 162 0.35 -11.72 7.24
C LYS A 162 -0.61 -12.79 7.76
N LEU A 163 -0.12 -14.01 7.98
CA LEU A 163 -0.93 -15.11 8.49
C LEU A 163 -1.44 -14.82 9.92
N GLU A 164 -0.57 -14.36 10.80
CA GLU A 164 -0.94 -14.02 12.18
C GLU A 164 -1.94 -12.86 12.25
N LEU A 165 -1.77 -11.85 11.38
CA LEU A 165 -2.69 -10.73 11.30
C LEU A 165 -4.07 -11.16 10.80
N ALA A 166 -4.14 -12.04 9.79
CA ALA A 166 -5.40 -12.58 9.29
C ALA A 166 -6.14 -13.37 10.38
N GLN A 167 -5.43 -14.22 11.12
CA GLN A 167 -6.01 -14.95 12.26
C GLN A 167 -6.50 -14.00 13.37
N PHE A 168 -5.78 -12.92 13.63
CA PHE A 168 -6.21 -11.92 14.61
C PHE A 168 -7.50 -11.23 14.20
N ILE A 169 -7.63 -10.79 12.93
CA ILE A 169 -8.84 -10.12 12.42
C ILE A 169 -10.05 -11.05 12.54
N GLU A 170 -9.88 -12.33 12.19
CA GLU A 170 -10.92 -13.34 12.33
C GLU A 170 -11.33 -13.54 13.80
N LEU A 171 -10.37 -13.71 14.70
CA LEU A 171 -10.63 -13.86 16.14
C LEU A 171 -11.26 -12.58 16.74
N GLN A 172 -10.90 -11.41 16.26
CA GLN A 172 -11.47 -10.15 16.74
C GLN A 172 -12.96 -10.05 16.41
N SER A 173 -13.37 -10.45 15.21
CA SER A 173 -14.78 -10.47 14.84
C SER A 173 -15.59 -11.43 15.71
N PHE A 174 -15.06 -12.63 16.00
CA PHE A 174 -15.70 -13.57 16.90
C PHE A 174 -15.75 -13.11 18.37
N SER A 175 -14.72 -12.39 18.83
CA SER A 175 -14.64 -11.95 20.22
C SER A 175 -15.72 -10.93 20.62
N GLN A 176 -16.34 -10.27 19.64
CA GLN A 176 -17.47 -9.36 19.89
C GLN A 176 -18.76 -10.10 20.30
N PHE A 177 -18.86 -11.38 19.95
CA PHE A 177 -20.05 -12.20 20.22
C PHE A 177 -19.90 -13.14 21.43
N VAL A 178 -18.69 -13.34 21.95
CA VAL A 178 -18.40 -14.31 23.03
C VAL A 178 -17.92 -13.57 24.28
N ALA A 179 -18.73 -13.58 25.31
CA ALA A 179 -18.42 -12.89 26.59
C ALA A 179 -17.28 -13.56 27.37
N ASP A 180 -17.11 -14.88 27.25
CA ASP A 180 -16.13 -15.65 28.02
C ASP A 180 -15.07 -16.30 27.10
N LEU A 181 -13.98 -15.60 26.90
CA LEU A 181 -12.85 -16.07 26.10
C LEU A 181 -11.85 -16.84 26.96
N GLY A 182 -11.47 -18.02 26.52
CA GLY A 182 -10.40 -18.79 27.15
C GLY A 182 -9.06 -18.04 27.20
N LYS A 183 -8.19 -18.38 28.14
CA LYS A 183 -6.88 -17.73 28.33
C LYS A 183 -6.03 -17.69 27.05
N GLU A 184 -6.07 -18.77 26.27
CA GLU A 184 -5.30 -18.88 25.02
C GLU A 184 -5.78 -17.86 23.97
N THR A 185 -7.09 -17.75 23.80
CA THR A 185 -7.71 -16.79 22.87
C THR A 185 -7.41 -15.33 23.29
N LYS A 186 -7.46 -15.03 24.59
CA LYS A 186 -7.05 -13.71 25.13
C LYS A 186 -5.59 -13.39 24.81
N ASN A 187 -4.70 -14.38 24.94
CA ASN A 187 -3.29 -14.20 24.60
C ASN A 187 -3.09 -13.94 23.10
N ARG A 188 -3.80 -14.67 22.23
CA ARG A 188 -3.75 -14.45 20.77
C ARG A 188 -4.27 -13.07 20.37
N LEU A 189 -5.38 -12.62 20.99
CA LEU A 189 -5.91 -11.27 20.77
C LEU A 189 -4.93 -10.17 21.23
N THR A 190 -4.30 -10.36 22.39
CA THR A 190 -3.30 -9.39 22.88
C THR A 190 -2.08 -9.34 21.95
N LYS A 191 -1.62 -10.50 21.46
CA LYS A 191 -0.55 -10.56 20.45
C LYS A 191 -0.95 -9.82 19.18
N GLY A 192 -2.13 -10.09 18.64
CA GLY A 192 -2.62 -9.44 17.42
C GLY A 192 -2.74 -7.92 17.56
N ARG A 193 -3.22 -7.42 18.70
CA ARG A 193 -3.25 -5.95 18.95
C ARG A 193 -1.85 -5.35 18.92
N ARG A 194 -0.83 -6.01 19.47
CA ARG A 194 0.55 -5.55 19.39
C ARG A 194 1.07 -5.55 17.94
N LEU A 195 0.70 -6.56 17.15
CA LEU A 195 1.05 -6.62 15.74
C LEU A 195 0.46 -5.43 14.96
N VAL A 196 -0.80 -5.08 15.22
CA VAL A 196 -1.43 -3.89 14.60
C VAL A 196 -0.71 -2.61 15.03
N GLU A 197 -0.32 -2.50 16.31
CA GLU A 197 0.40 -1.32 16.80
C GLU A 197 1.78 -1.16 16.15
N ILE A 198 2.48 -2.27 15.91
CA ILE A 198 3.78 -2.28 15.22
C ILE A 198 3.67 -1.80 13.75
N LEU A 199 2.52 -1.99 13.11
CA LEU A 199 2.30 -1.52 11.73
C LEU A 199 1.98 -0.03 11.62
N LYS A 200 1.68 0.65 12.71
CA LYS A 200 1.43 2.09 12.69
C LYS A 200 2.71 2.85 12.36
N GLN A 201 2.56 3.86 11.52
CA GLN A 201 3.67 4.68 11.04
C GLN A 201 3.25 6.14 10.98
N PHE A 202 4.13 7.04 11.39
CA PHE A 202 3.90 8.47 11.27
C PHE A 202 3.92 8.93 9.81
N CYS A 203 3.10 9.92 9.51
CA CYS A 203 3.08 10.55 8.20
C CYS A 203 4.45 11.19 7.89
N GLY A 204 4.96 10.96 6.68
CA GLY A 204 6.24 11.53 6.25
C GLY A 204 7.49 10.90 6.89
N SER A 205 7.34 9.78 7.62
CA SER A 205 8.47 9.07 8.26
C SER A 205 8.73 7.73 7.58
N PRO A 206 9.45 7.70 6.44
CA PRO A 206 9.77 6.47 5.73
C PRO A 206 10.77 5.62 6.53
N ILE A 207 10.55 4.30 6.53
CA ILE A 207 11.40 3.34 7.23
C ILE A 207 12.22 2.56 6.19
N ASN A 208 13.54 2.47 6.40
CA ASN A 208 14.43 1.71 5.54
C ASN A 208 14.11 0.20 5.56
N LEU A 209 14.34 -0.49 4.44
CA LEU A 209 14.05 -1.91 4.29
C LEU A 209 14.70 -2.79 5.38
N THR A 210 15.96 -2.52 5.72
CA THR A 210 16.68 -3.26 6.78
C THR A 210 15.99 -3.13 8.13
N THR A 211 15.57 -1.92 8.46
CA THR A 211 14.85 -1.63 9.72
C THR A 211 13.47 -2.29 9.70
N GLN A 212 12.76 -2.27 8.57
CA GLN A 212 11.46 -2.97 8.42
C GLN A 212 11.60 -4.47 8.69
N ILE A 213 12.59 -5.13 8.07
CA ILE A 213 12.87 -6.55 8.29
C ILE A 213 13.19 -6.82 9.77
N GLY A 214 13.97 -5.95 10.39
CA GLY A 214 14.29 -6.04 11.82
C GLY A 214 13.04 -5.99 12.70
N ILE A 215 12.21 -4.97 12.54
CA ILE A 215 10.95 -4.79 13.30
C ILE A 215 10.03 -6.01 13.14
N LEU A 216 9.81 -6.46 11.90
CA LEU A 216 8.94 -7.61 11.64
C LEU A 216 9.52 -8.92 12.20
N SER A 217 10.85 -9.09 12.16
CA SER A 217 11.52 -10.25 12.75
C SER A 217 11.36 -10.29 14.26
N LEU A 218 11.46 -9.14 14.93
CA LEU A 218 11.24 -9.01 16.37
C LEU A 218 9.78 -9.33 16.76
N ALA A 219 8.84 -8.86 15.96
CA ALA A 219 7.42 -9.16 16.14
C ALA A 219 7.15 -10.67 16.07
N ASN A 220 7.70 -11.35 15.06
CA ASN A 220 7.55 -12.80 14.89
C ASN A 220 8.18 -13.63 16.02
N GLN A 221 9.30 -13.18 16.56
CA GLN A 221 9.99 -13.87 17.68
C GLN A 221 9.30 -13.67 19.05
N ASN A 222 8.14 -12.99 19.07
CA ASN A 222 7.40 -12.70 20.30
C ASN A 222 8.20 -11.90 21.33
N LEU A 223 9.24 -11.18 20.96
CA LEU A 223 10.04 -10.38 21.88
C LEU A 223 9.24 -9.23 22.51
N ALA A 224 8.15 -8.84 21.88
CA ALA A 224 7.18 -7.88 22.42
C ALA A 224 6.19 -8.51 23.44
N LYS A 225 6.30 -9.79 23.81
CA LYS A 225 5.35 -10.48 24.73
C LYS A 225 5.27 -9.83 26.11
N GLY A 226 6.37 -9.26 26.60
CA GLY A 226 6.43 -8.60 27.91
C GLY A 226 5.99 -7.14 27.93
N LEU A 227 5.88 -6.50 26.76
CA LEU A 227 5.55 -5.07 26.68
C LEU A 227 4.04 -4.86 26.79
N ALA A 228 3.64 -3.81 27.53
CA ALA A 228 2.28 -3.31 27.46
C ALA A 228 2.03 -2.67 26.08
N ILE A 229 0.79 -2.65 25.61
CA ILE A 229 0.47 -2.12 24.26
C ILE A 229 0.92 -0.66 24.12
N LYS A 230 0.85 0.12 25.19
CA LYS A 230 1.29 1.53 25.23
C LYS A 230 2.80 1.72 25.03
N ASP A 231 3.58 0.73 25.46
CA ASP A 231 5.04 0.78 25.43
C ASP A 231 5.60 0.31 24.08
N VAL A 232 4.75 -0.31 23.23
CA VAL A 232 5.16 -0.77 21.88
C VAL A 232 5.57 0.43 21.01
N GLU A 233 4.87 1.54 21.09
CA GLU A 233 5.21 2.76 20.34
C GLU A 233 6.55 3.33 20.79
N LEU A 234 6.79 3.41 22.10
CA LEU A 234 8.08 3.85 22.66
C LEU A 234 9.21 2.92 22.22
N PHE A 235 9.00 1.60 22.27
CA PHE A 235 9.94 0.60 21.80
C PHE A 235 10.29 0.79 20.31
N LEU A 236 9.29 1.02 19.46
CA LEU A 236 9.51 1.28 18.03
C LEU A 236 10.32 2.54 17.80
N ASN A 237 10.00 3.63 18.49
CA ASN A 237 10.73 4.89 18.37
C ASN A 237 12.20 4.74 18.80
N LEU A 238 12.46 4.02 19.87
CA LEU A 238 13.82 3.70 20.31
C LEU A 238 14.54 2.81 19.30
N TYR A 239 13.87 1.79 18.76
CA TYR A 239 14.45 0.92 17.73
C TYR A 239 14.76 1.68 16.43
N LEU A 240 13.88 2.59 16.02
CA LEU A 240 14.09 3.46 14.84
C LEU A 240 15.23 4.46 15.04
N SER A 241 15.52 4.85 16.27
CA SER A 241 16.66 5.73 16.60
C SER A 241 18.02 5.04 16.54
N VAL A 242 18.06 3.69 16.53
CA VAL A 242 19.29 2.92 16.42
C VAL A 242 19.84 3.04 14.99
N PRO A 243 21.09 3.46 14.80
CA PRO A 243 21.67 3.63 13.48
C PRO A 243 21.72 2.29 12.73
N VAL A 244 21.44 2.33 11.43
CA VAL A 244 21.32 1.14 10.57
C VAL A 244 22.57 0.26 10.59
N TRP A 245 23.77 0.84 10.73
CA TRP A 245 25.01 0.09 10.83
C TRP A 245 25.08 -0.78 12.10
N ALA A 246 24.51 -0.33 13.21
CA ALA A 246 24.43 -1.12 14.44
C ALA A 246 23.51 -2.33 14.28
N LEU A 247 22.44 -2.21 13.49
CA LEU A 247 21.53 -3.31 13.16
C LEU A 247 22.17 -4.36 12.23
N LEU A 248 23.20 -3.99 11.48
CA LEU A 248 23.94 -4.91 10.61
C LEU A 248 24.94 -5.78 11.39
N PHE A 249 25.55 -5.23 12.45
CA PHE A 249 26.60 -5.91 13.23
C PHE A 249 26.10 -6.56 14.53
N VAL A 250 24.99 -6.05 15.07
CA VAL A 250 24.41 -6.58 16.29
C VAL A 250 23.12 -7.36 15.94
N PRO A 251 22.99 -8.62 16.39
CA PRO A 251 21.73 -9.34 16.19
C PRO A 251 20.55 -8.53 16.71
N ALA A 252 19.52 -8.36 15.89
CA ALA A 252 18.32 -7.57 16.23
C ALA A 252 17.72 -7.97 17.59
N ARG A 253 17.89 -9.25 17.98
CA ARG A 253 17.48 -9.78 19.26
C ARG A 253 18.20 -9.15 20.44
N LEU A 254 19.50 -8.88 20.33
CA LEU A 254 20.27 -8.25 21.42
C LEU A 254 19.89 -6.79 21.61
N VAL A 255 19.70 -6.06 20.50
CA VAL A 255 19.22 -4.66 20.55
C VAL A 255 17.83 -4.60 21.20
N ALA A 256 16.95 -5.51 20.82
CA ALA A 256 15.59 -5.54 21.35
C ALA A 256 15.55 -5.91 22.84
N THR A 257 16.33 -6.91 23.28
CA THR A 257 16.41 -7.25 24.71
C THR A 257 16.94 -6.11 25.56
N SER A 258 17.93 -5.38 25.06
CA SER A 258 18.47 -4.18 25.74
C SER A 258 17.42 -3.07 25.83
N LEU A 259 16.66 -2.84 24.75
CA LEU A 259 15.59 -1.83 24.73
C LEU A 259 14.39 -2.23 25.60
N VAL A 260 14.03 -3.50 25.64
CA VAL A 260 12.98 -4.02 26.54
C VAL A 260 13.39 -3.84 28.01
N LEU A 261 14.65 -4.10 28.36
CA LEU A 261 15.18 -3.89 29.71
C LEU A 261 15.25 -2.40 30.11
N LEU A 262 15.34 -1.48 29.16
CA LEU A 262 15.32 -0.04 29.41
C LEU A 262 13.90 0.51 29.64
N ILE A 263 12.88 -0.19 29.19
CA ILE A 263 11.47 0.20 29.29
C ILE A 263 10.79 -0.46 30.50
N SER A 264 11.28 -1.62 30.92
CA SER A 264 10.81 -2.36 32.12
C SER A 264 11.42 -1.80 33.41
#